data_cdd07d73afbc8b86dba025bd63e7e798
#
_entry.id   cdd07d73afbc8b86dba025bd63e7e798
#
_cell.length_a   1.000
_cell.length_b   1.000
_cell.length_c   1.000
_cell.angle_alpha   90.00
_cell.angle_beta   90.00
_cell.angle_gamma   90.00
#
_symmetry.space_group_name_H-M   'P 1'
#
loop_
_entity.id
_entity.type
_entity.pdbx_description
1 polymer ?
#
loop_
_entity_poly.entity_id
_entity_poly.type
_entity_poly.pdbx_seq_one_letter_code
_entity_poly.pdbx_strand_id
1 'polypeptide(L)'
;MRSALFLLVAGLLLPAVASAQVGGSAVVFLKIEPDSRASGMGNAGVALADNASAIFWNPAGLAFQTGTEAAITHSTWLPEFKADLFYEYLIAKHHVPGWGTFGAHLTYLFLGQHEGRDAQNNPTGTFKSYDLATGLSYGVKVNERLGIGTSLRFIYSNLAPGQTVGAQETKAGVSTAFDIAALYRTRKFSMGETMKGEFSAGFNLANMGNKIQYSDNAQADPIPTNIRLGYAFKMEFDEFNSLTLVTDFNKDLIHYSDSSSAADPFYKAIFSSWTPIKVRTNALADGEAQYESLSVLSQMTIGTGFEYWYNNLFALRGGYFYENPNNGNRQYMTLGAGVRVNVIGIDFSYIYAEQNSPLANTMRFSMLVNFNK
;
A
#
# COMPACT_ATOMS: atom_id res chain seq x y z
N MET A 1 5.92 -29.22 -21.65
CA MET A 1 5.99 -28.44 -20.41
C MET A 1 5.20 -27.09 -20.44
N ARG A 2 4.26 -26.89 -21.37
CA ARG A 2 3.41 -25.68 -21.47
C ARG A 2 2.01 -25.86 -20.84
N SER A 3 1.65 -27.08 -20.43
CA SER A 3 0.29 -27.40 -19.96
C SER A 3 0.06 -27.24 -18.45
N ALA A 4 1.09 -27.03 -17.64
CA ALA A 4 0.97 -26.94 -16.19
C ALA A 4 0.65 -25.51 -15.69
N LEU A 5 0.90 -24.47 -16.49
CA LEU A 5 0.64 -23.07 -16.13
C LEU A 5 -0.86 -22.72 -16.26
N PHE A 6 -1.59 -23.44 -17.09
CA PHE A 6 -3.03 -23.19 -17.34
C PHE A 6 -3.95 -23.60 -16.18
N LEU A 7 -3.52 -24.55 -15.35
CA LEU A 7 -4.31 -25.01 -14.19
C LEU A 7 -4.26 -24.05 -13.00
N LEU A 8 -3.28 -23.15 -12.93
CA LEU A 8 -3.14 -22.23 -11.80
C LEU A 8 -4.04 -21.00 -11.92
N VAL A 9 -4.31 -20.53 -13.13
CA VAL A 9 -5.20 -19.37 -13.39
C VAL A 9 -6.67 -19.77 -13.35
N ALA A 10 -7.00 -21.00 -13.80
CA ALA A 10 -8.36 -21.54 -13.67
C ALA A 10 -8.76 -21.85 -12.22
N GLY A 11 -7.79 -22.12 -11.33
CA GLY A 11 -8.02 -22.33 -9.90
C GLY A 11 -8.43 -21.09 -9.12
N LEU A 12 -8.19 -19.90 -9.66
CA LEU A 12 -8.59 -18.62 -9.04
C LEU A 12 -10.04 -18.21 -9.35
N LEU A 13 -10.71 -18.92 -10.25
CA LEU A 13 -12.09 -18.63 -10.70
C LEU A 13 -13.13 -19.67 -10.24
N LEU A 14 -12.75 -20.66 -9.45
CA LEU A 14 -13.74 -21.55 -8.85
C LEU A 14 -14.48 -20.78 -7.74
N PRO A 15 -15.83 -20.85 -7.68
CA PRO A 15 -16.58 -20.30 -6.57
C PRO A 15 -16.13 -21.05 -5.32
N ALA A 16 -15.29 -20.41 -4.50
CA ALA A 16 -14.91 -20.93 -3.20
C ALA A 16 -16.18 -21.01 -2.36
N VAL A 17 -16.58 -22.21 -2.03
CA VAL A 17 -17.52 -22.48 -0.92
C VAL A 17 -16.97 -21.68 0.27
N ALA A 18 -17.81 -20.85 0.88
CA ALA A 18 -17.47 -19.89 1.92
C ALA A 18 -16.58 -20.47 3.02
N SER A 19 -15.28 -20.43 2.79
CA SER A 19 -14.29 -20.53 3.86
C SER A 19 -14.14 -19.13 4.45
N ALA A 20 -14.11 -19.00 5.75
CA ALA A 20 -13.80 -17.75 6.41
C ALA A 20 -12.47 -17.21 5.86
N GLN A 21 -12.57 -16.25 4.98
CA GLN A 21 -11.44 -15.71 4.25
C GLN A 21 -10.88 -14.57 5.10
N VAL A 22 -9.59 -14.62 5.39
CA VAL A 22 -8.89 -13.45 5.93
C VAL A 22 -9.25 -12.27 5.05
N GLY A 23 -9.96 -11.30 5.59
CA GLY A 23 -10.51 -10.08 5.00
C GLY A 23 -10.18 -9.79 3.54
N GLY A 24 -10.76 -10.56 2.63
CA GLY A 24 -10.58 -10.34 1.20
C GLY A 24 -11.17 -9.00 0.78
N SER A 25 -10.35 -8.15 0.16
CA SER A 25 -10.80 -6.92 -0.50
C SER A 25 -10.50 -6.99 -1.98
N ALA A 26 -11.32 -6.30 -2.77
CA ALA A 26 -10.97 -5.99 -4.14
C ALA A 26 -9.93 -4.87 -4.20
N VAL A 27 -9.39 -4.60 -5.38
CA VAL A 27 -8.47 -3.48 -5.69
C VAL A 27 -7.30 -3.35 -4.70
N VAL A 28 -6.70 -4.49 -4.35
CA VAL A 28 -5.57 -4.57 -3.40
C VAL A 28 -4.36 -3.74 -3.81
N PHE A 29 -4.29 -3.30 -5.07
CA PHE A 29 -3.25 -2.41 -5.57
C PHE A 29 -3.16 -1.09 -4.80
N LEU A 30 -4.25 -0.67 -4.15
CA LEU A 30 -4.28 0.52 -3.29
C LEU A 30 -3.42 0.38 -2.03
N LYS A 31 -2.98 -0.84 -1.70
CA LYS A 31 -2.07 -1.12 -0.58
C LYS A 31 -0.62 -1.34 -1.00
N ILE A 32 -0.35 -1.40 -2.30
CA ILE A 32 1.03 -1.52 -2.79
C ILE A 32 1.78 -0.25 -2.44
N GLU A 33 2.87 -0.41 -1.74
CA GLU A 33 3.73 0.69 -1.31
C GLU A 33 4.41 1.33 -2.54
N PRO A 34 4.17 2.64 -2.77
CA PRO A 34 4.50 3.22 -4.07
C PRO A 34 5.95 3.71 -4.20
N ASP A 35 6.60 4.11 -3.11
CA ASP A 35 7.89 4.79 -3.18
C ASP A 35 9.05 3.93 -2.68
N SER A 36 10.23 4.12 -3.29
CA SER A 36 11.43 3.37 -2.94
C SER A 36 11.97 3.70 -1.55
N ARG A 37 11.72 4.93 -1.04
CA ARG A 37 12.26 5.35 0.25
C ARG A 37 11.67 4.55 1.40
N ALA A 38 10.35 4.59 1.56
CA ALA A 38 9.68 3.86 2.63
C ALA A 38 9.72 2.34 2.39
N SER A 39 9.66 1.90 1.13
CA SER A 39 9.85 0.48 0.79
C SER A 39 11.21 -0.06 1.23
N GLY A 40 12.27 0.75 1.15
CA GLY A 40 13.59 0.39 1.66
C GLY A 40 13.70 0.32 3.19
N MET A 41 12.65 0.78 3.91
CA MET A 41 12.58 0.80 5.38
C MET A 41 11.49 -0.15 5.92
N GLY A 42 11.27 -1.30 5.28
CA GLY A 42 10.26 -2.27 5.73
C GLY A 42 8.82 -1.80 5.51
N ASN A 43 8.58 -0.92 4.53
CA ASN A 43 7.26 -0.32 4.26
C ASN A 43 6.73 0.51 5.43
N ALA A 44 7.59 1.32 6.04
CA ALA A 44 7.25 2.24 7.12
C ALA A 44 7.45 3.70 6.69
N GLY A 45 6.36 4.48 6.68
CA GLY A 45 6.36 5.85 6.18
C GLY A 45 5.32 6.78 6.83
N VAL A 46 4.40 6.26 7.65
CA VAL A 46 3.24 6.99 8.18
C VAL A 46 3.64 8.17 9.08
N ALA A 47 4.67 8.01 9.90
CA ALA A 47 5.15 9.08 10.78
C ALA A 47 6.29 9.89 10.15
N LEU A 48 6.93 9.39 9.10
CA LEU A 48 7.99 10.10 8.40
C LEU A 48 7.43 11.18 7.45
N ALA A 49 6.58 10.83 6.50
CA ALA A 49 5.70 11.66 5.65
C ALA A 49 6.20 13.10 5.36
N ASP A 50 7.50 13.27 5.00
CA ASP A 50 8.18 14.57 4.88
C ASP A 50 8.54 14.95 3.43
N ASN A 51 8.05 14.20 2.44
CA ASN A 51 8.17 14.44 1.00
C ASN A 51 6.81 14.21 0.30
N ALA A 52 6.75 14.32 -1.03
CA ALA A 52 5.51 14.16 -1.80
C ALA A 52 4.83 12.80 -1.59
N SER A 53 5.57 11.72 -1.22
CA SER A 53 4.99 10.42 -0.89
C SER A 53 4.06 10.42 0.34
N ALA A 54 4.04 11.53 1.11
CA ALA A 54 3.03 11.76 2.14
C ALA A 54 1.59 11.59 1.63
N ILE A 55 1.34 11.86 0.35
CA ILE A 55 0.05 11.64 -0.34
C ILE A 55 -0.48 10.21 -0.12
N PHE A 56 0.42 9.21 -0.11
CA PHE A 56 0.06 7.81 0.13
C PHE A 56 0.14 7.42 1.60
N TRP A 57 1.25 7.79 2.27
CA TRP A 57 1.54 7.30 3.62
C TRP A 57 0.70 7.98 4.68
N ASN A 58 0.65 9.31 4.63
CA ASN A 58 -0.07 10.12 5.61
C ASN A 58 -0.23 11.55 5.05
N PRO A 59 -1.37 11.91 4.45
CA PRO A 59 -1.57 13.22 3.85
C PRO A 59 -1.43 14.39 4.84
N ALA A 60 -1.52 14.16 6.15
CA ALA A 60 -1.20 15.19 7.15
C ALA A 60 0.28 15.61 7.14
N GLY A 61 1.18 14.79 6.59
CA GLY A 61 2.58 15.14 6.38
C GLY A 61 2.76 16.32 5.43
N LEU A 62 1.85 16.52 4.49
CA LEU A 62 1.83 17.66 3.58
C LEU A 62 1.76 19.00 4.34
N ALA A 63 1.13 19.00 5.51
CA ALA A 63 1.01 20.19 6.36
C ALA A 63 2.37 20.82 6.74
N PHE A 64 3.41 20.01 6.85
CA PHE A 64 4.75 20.44 7.27
C PHE A 64 5.70 20.71 6.10
N GLN A 65 5.22 20.57 4.89
CA GLN A 65 6.01 20.70 3.67
C GLN A 65 5.77 22.05 3.01
N THR A 66 6.79 22.54 2.33
CA THR A 66 6.75 23.79 1.55
C THR A 66 7.16 23.51 0.10
N GLY A 67 6.94 24.48 -0.76
CA GLY A 67 7.38 24.45 -2.15
C GLY A 67 6.65 23.42 -3.02
N THR A 68 7.26 23.14 -4.18
CA THR A 68 6.74 22.22 -5.21
C THR A 68 7.67 21.04 -5.36
N GLU A 69 7.13 19.84 -5.35
CA GLU A 69 7.87 18.59 -5.59
C GLU A 69 7.03 17.67 -6.46
N ALA A 70 7.67 16.99 -7.39
CA ALA A 70 7.07 15.92 -8.17
C ALA A 70 7.96 14.67 -8.10
N ALA A 71 7.36 13.49 -8.16
CA ALA A 71 8.10 12.24 -8.23
C ALA A 71 7.39 11.21 -9.09
N ILE A 72 8.18 10.33 -9.67
CA ILE A 72 7.72 9.14 -10.37
C ILE A 72 8.42 7.92 -9.78
N THR A 73 7.68 6.84 -9.62
CA THR A 73 8.24 5.54 -9.22
C THR A 73 7.81 4.48 -10.20
N HIS A 74 8.78 3.68 -10.65
CA HIS A 74 8.59 2.46 -11.42
C HIS A 74 8.98 1.24 -10.58
N SER A 75 8.16 0.19 -10.65
CA SER A 75 8.47 -1.10 -10.02
C SER A 75 8.05 -2.25 -10.93
N THR A 76 8.95 -3.21 -11.17
CA THR A 76 8.55 -4.53 -11.67
C THR A 76 7.70 -5.20 -10.58
N TRP A 77 6.48 -5.59 -10.94
CA TRP A 77 5.56 -6.18 -9.97
C TRP A 77 5.59 -7.70 -10.05
N LEU A 78 5.77 -8.36 -8.89
CA LEU A 78 5.79 -9.82 -8.76
C LEU A 78 6.73 -10.50 -9.79
N PRO A 79 8.03 -10.18 -9.81
CA PRO A 79 8.96 -10.59 -10.86
C PRO A 79 9.13 -12.12 -10.95
N GLU A 80 8.88 -12.85 -9.87
CA GLU A 80 8.94 -14.31 -9.84
C GLU A 80 7.90 -14.99 -10.75
N PHE A 81 6.81 -14.32 -11.10
CA PHE A 81 5.84 -14.81 -12.08
C PHE A 81 6.36 -14.77 -13.52
N LYS A 82 7.48 -14.07 -13.77
CA LYS A 82 8.06 -13.90 -15.11
C LYS A 82 7.06 -13.40 -16.15
N ALA A 83 6.10 -12.61 -15.70
CA ALA A 83 5.10 -11.92 -16.49
C ALA A 83 5.45 -10.43 -16.57
N ASP A 84 5.00 -9.77 -17.63
CA ASP A 84 5.20 -8.34 -17.81
C ASP A 84 4.19 -7.56 -16.93
N LEU A 85 4.44 -7.57 -15.61
CA LEU A 85 3.63 -6.86 -14.62
C LEU A 85 4.45 -5.69 -14.08
N PHE A 86 3.86 -4.50 -14.03
CA PHE A 86 4.55 -3.34 -13.50
C PHE A 86 3.60 -2.38 -12.79
N TYR A 87 4.18 -1.61 -11.88
CA TYR A 87 3.51 -0.61 -11.08
C TYR A 87 4.15 0.75 -11.28
N GLU A 88 3.33 1.74 -11.62
CA GLU A 88 3.73 3.13 -11.81
C GLU A 88 3.03 4.02 -10.79
N TYR A 89 3.78 4.95 -10.22
CA TYR A 89 3.25 5.94 -9.30
C TYR A 89 3.78 7.31 -9.61
N LEU A 90 2.90 8.23 -10.00
CA LEU A 90 3.21 9.63 -10.27
C LEU A 90 2.57 10.50 -9.20
N ILE A 91 3.34 11.39 -8.59
CA ILE A 91 2.88 12.32 -7.56
C ILE A 91 3.42 13.72 -7.79
N ALA A 92 2.64 14.69 -7.37
CA ALA A 92 3.07 16.08 -7.26
C ALA A 92 2.45 16.73 -6.03
N LYS A 93 3.18 17.65 -5.39
CA LYS A 93 2.66 18.51 -4.32
C LYS A 93 3.05 19.96 -4.54
N HIS A 94 2.21 20.87 -4.07
CA HIS A 94 2.46 22.30 -4.10
C HIS A 94 1.94 22.98 -2.84
N HIS A 95 2.78 23.77 -2.21
CA HIS A 95 2.41 24.57 -1.03
C HIS A 95 1.88 25.93 -1.44
N VAL A 96 0.68 26.26 -0.97
CA VAL A 96 0.07 27.57 -1.16
C VAL A 96 0.13 28.33 0.18
N PRO A 97 0.93 29.42 0.28
CA PRO A 97 1.06 30.19 1.50
C PRO A 97 -0.31 30.65 2.03
N GLY A 98 -0.54 30.47 3.33
CA GLY A 98 -1.80 30.81 3.99
C GLY A 98 -2.93 29.78 3.81
N TRP A 99 -2.80 28.83 2.90
CA TRP A 99 -3.80 27.79 2.66
C TRP A 99 -3.36 26.40 3.12
N GLY A 100 -2.12 26.00 2.86
CA GLY A 100 -1.62 24.67 3.14
C GLY A 100 -0.98 24.04 1.90
N THR A 101 -0.84 22.71 1.90
CA THR A 101 -0.18 22.01 0.81
C THR A 101 -1.16 21.05 0.12
N PHE A 102 -1.28 21.19 -1.18
CA PHE A 102 -2.07 20.33 -2.05
C PHE A 102 -1.18 19.26 -2.67
N GLY A 103 -1.74 18.09 -2.88
CA GLY A 103 -1.10 16.98 -3.56
C GLY A 103 -2.00 16.35 -4.60
N ALA A 104 -1.41 15.71 -5.60
CA ALA A 104 -2.11 14.91 -6.59
C ALA A 104 -1.31 13.64 -6.88
N HIS A 105 -1.99 12.54 -7.21
CA HIS A 105 -1.35 11.29 -7.59
C HIS A 105 -2.08 10.58 -8.74
N LEU A 106 -1.32 9.75 -9.42
CA LEU A 106 -1.77 8.73 -10.35
C LEU A 106 -1.06 7.43 -10.02
N THR A 107 -1.82 6.38 -9.80
CA THR A 107 -1.33 5.00 -9.61
C THR A 107 -1.81 4.16 -10.77
N TYR A 108 -0.93 3.39 -11.38
CA TYR A 108 -1.25 2.46 -12.45
C TYR A 108 -0.57 1.11 -12.20
N LEU A 109 -1.36 0.05 -12.12
CA LEU A 109 -0.86 -1.32 -12.04
C LEU A 109 -1.25 -2.06 -13.31
N PHE A 110 -0.28 -2.45 -14.12
CA PHE A 110 -0.48 -3.29 -15.28
C PHE A 110 -0.37 -4.77 -14.87
N LEU A 111 -1.41 -5.53 -15.18
CA LEU A 111 -1.56 -6.94 -14.79
C LEU A 111 -1.42 -7.89 -15.99
N GLY A 112 -0.93 -7.37 -17.13
CA GLY A 112 -0.61 -8.18 -18.30
C GLY A 112 -1.72 -8.21 -19.37
N GLN A 113 -1.42 -8.94 -20.42
CA GLN A 113 -2.33 -9.24 -21.52
C GLN A 113 -2.74 -10.71 -21.46
N HIS A 114 -4.04 -10.96 -21.63
CA HIS A 114 -4.65 -12.29 -21.50
C HIS A 114 -5.42 -12.68 -22.74
N GLU A 115 -5.51 -13.98 -23.01
CA GLU A 115 -6.43 -14.55 -24.00
C GLU A 115 -7.79 -14.82 -23.36
N GLY A 116 -8.83 -14.24 -23.90
CA GLY A 116 -10.21 -14.59 -23.57
C GLY A 116 -10.59 -15.95 -24.17
N ARG A 117 -11.41 -16.73 -23.46
CA ARG A 117 -11.96 -17.99 -23.93
C ARG A 117 -13.43 -18.12 -23.55
N ASP A 118 -14.22 -18.69 -24.47
CA ASP A 118 -15.63 -19.01 -24.20
C ASP A 118 -15.78 -20.29 -23.34
N ALA A 119 -17.02 -20.65 -23.02
CA ALA A 119 -17.34 -21.84 -22.24
C ALA A 119 -16.93 -23.15 -22.93
N GLN A 120 -16.71 -23.14 -24.25
CA GLN A 120 -16.25 -24.24 -25.06
C GLN A 120 -14.73 -24.22 -25.29
N ASN A 121 -14.01 -23.31 -24.57
CA ASN A 121 -12.56 -23.09 -24.64
C ASN A 121 -12.06 -22.55 -25.99
N ASN A 122 -12.93 -21.95 -26.82
CA ASN A 122 -12.51 -21.25 -28.03
C ASN A 122 -11.94 -19.85 -27.68
N PRO A 123 -10.90 -19.38 -28.39
CA PRO A 123 -10.38 -18.04 -28.20
C PRO A 123 -11.44 -16.97 -28.56
N THR A 124 -11.64 -16.00 -27.69
CA THR A 124 -12.56 -14.87 -27.90
C THR A 124 -11.83 -13.57 -28.18
N GLY A 125 -10.48 -13.61 -28.24
CA GLY A 125 -9.63 -12.44 -28.45
C GLY A 125 -8.68 -12.21 -27.28
N THR A 126 -7.96 -11.07 -27.31
CA THR A 126 -7.05 -10.68 -26.24
C THR A 126 -7.55 -9.42 -25.55
N PHE A 127 -7.34 -9.34 -24.21
CA PHE A 127 -7.64 -8.16 -23.42
C PHE A 127 -6.47 -7.82 -22.47
N LYS A 128 -6.43 -6.58 -22.00
CA LYS A 128 -5.44 -6.13 -21.04
C LYS A 128 -6.11 -5.90 -19.69
N SER A 129 -5.46 -6.39 -18.63
CA SER A 129 -5.88 -6.17 -17.26
C SER A 129 -5.04 -5.08 -16.61
N TYR A 130 -5.68 -4.13 -15.94
CA TYR A 130 -5.00 -3.07 -15.23
C TYR A 130 -5.89 -2.43 -14.17
N ASP A 131 -5.25 -1.87 -13.16
CA ASP A 131 -5.88 -1.04 -12.15
C ASP A 131 -5.34 0.38 -12.23
N LEU A 132 -6.20 1.37 -12.01
CA LEU A 132 -5.86 2.79 -12.02
C LEU A 132 -6.49 3.48 -10.81
N ALA A 133 -5.74 4.34 -10.14
CA ALA A 133 -6.28 5.26 -9.16
C ALA A 133 -5.68 6.65 -9.36
N THR A 134 -6.50 7.67 -9.22
CA THR A 134 -6.05 9.07 -9.22
C THR A 134 -6.74 9.83 -8.11
N GLY A 135 -6.09 10.83 -7.55
CA GLY A 135 -6.69 11.57 -6.46
C GLY A 135 -5.98 12.86 -6.11
N LEU A 136 -6.64 13.60 -5.25
CA LEU A 136 -6.17 14.86 -4.69
C LEU A 136 -6.02 14.72 -3.18
N SER A 137 -5.01 15.37 -2.62
CA SER A 137 -4.72 15.38 -1.19
C SER A 137 -4.53 16.80 -0.72
N TYR A 138 -4.82 17.03 0.55
CA TYR A 138 -4.65 18.32 1.18
C TYR A 138 -4.14 18.13 2.60
N GLY A 139 -3.16 18.96 3.01
CA GLY A 139 -2.63 18.98 4.36
C GLY A 139 -2.47 20.39 4.88
N VAL A 140 -2.86 20.62 6.14
CA VAL A 140 -2.78 21.92 6.80
C VAL A 140 -2.34 21.77 8.26
N LYS A 141 -1.55 22.72 8.74
CA LYS A 141 -1.16 22.81 10.16
C LYS A 141 -2.32 23.27 11.02
N VAL A 142 -2.61 22.53 12.09
CA VAL A 142 -3.46 22.97 13.19
C VAL A 142 -2.64 23.87 14.13
N ASN A 143 -1.38 23.48 14.36
CA ASN A 143 -0.40 24.25 15.11
C ASN A 143 1.02 23.83 14.69
N GLU A 144 2.06 24.36 15.34
CA GLU A 144 3.46 24.06 15.07
C GLU A 144 3.84 22.58 15.10
N ARG A 145 3.07 21.75 15.82
CA ARG A 145 3.38 20.34 16.06
C ARG A 145 2.36 19.36 15.47
N LEU A 146 1.16 19.83 15.15
CA LEU A 146 0.05 18.99 14.68
C LEU A 146 -0.40 19.43 13.29
N GLY A 147 -0.31 18.54 12.34
CA GLY A 147 -0.91 18.62 11.01
C GLY A 147 -2.09 17.65 10.88
N ILE A 148 -3.05 18.05 10.08
CA ILE A 148 -4.14 17.19 9.62
C ILE A 148 -4.14 17.15 8.10
N GLY A 149 -4.67 16.06 7.55
CA GLY A 149 -4.73 15.88 6.10
C GLY A 149 -5.87 14.98 5.67
N THR A 150 -6.23 15.12 4.41
CA THR A 150 -7.25 14.30 3.75
C THR A 150 -6.85 14.02 2.32
N SER A 151 -7.39 12.94 1.76
CA SER A 151 -7.28 12.60 0.33
C SER A 151 -8.63 12.17 -0.20
N LEU A 152 -8.88 12.45 -1.47
CA LEU A 152 -10.02 11.93 -2.24
C LEU A 152 -9.45 11.19 -3.45
N ARG A 153 -9.96 9.98 -3.71
CA ARG A 153 -9.43 9.07 -4.74
C ARG A 153 -10.55 8.51 -5.58
N PHE A 154 -10.34 8.52 -6.88
CA PHE A 154 -11.14 7.79 -7.87
C PHE A 154 -10.40 6.52 -8.24
N ILE A 155 -11.12 5.40 -8.34
CA ILE A 155 -10.59 4.05 -8.58
C ILE A 155 -11.28 3.47 -9.79
N TYR A 156 -10.51 2.95 -10.73
CA TYR A 156 -10.96 2.25 -11.92
C TYR A 156 -10.17 0.95 -12.06
N SER A 157 -10.87 -0.17 -12.03
CA SER A 157 -10.28 -1.50 -12.10
C SER A 157 -10.82 -2.25 -13.31
N ASN A 158 -9.95 -2.60 -14.24
CA ASN A 158 -10.26 -3.23 -15.51
C ASN A 158 -9.60 -4.60 -15.59
N LEU A 159 -10.20 -5.60 -14.94
CA LEU A 159 -9.58 -6.93 -14.83
C LEU A 159 -9.84 -7.82 -16.03
N ALA A 160 -11.09 -7.91 -16.50
CA ALA A 160 -11.50 -8.79 -17.60
C ALA A 160 -12.66 -8.19 -18.40
N PRO A 161 -12.49 -7.02 -19.02
CA PRO A 161 -13.58 -6.29 -19.66
C PRO A 161 -14.15 -7.08 -20.85
N GLY A 162 -15.49 -7.15 -20.93
CA GLY A 162 -16.19 -7.81 -22.03
C GLY A 162 -16.03 -9.34 -22.07
N GLN A 163 -15.46 -9.95 -21.00
CA GLN A 163 -15.40 -11.40 -20.89
C GLN A 163 -16.66 -11.92 -20.20
N THR A 164 -17.11 -13.11 -20.60
CA THR A 164 -18.26 -13.76 -19.99
C THR A 164 -17.80 -14.76 -18.93
N VAL A 165 -18.21 -14.56 -17.68
CA VAL A 165 -17.99 -15.49 -16.58
C VAL A 165 -19.34 -16.09 -16.18
N GLY A 166 -19.53 -17.38 -16.44
CA GLY A 166 -20.84 -17.99 -16.34
C GLY A 166 -21.80 -17.43 -17.40
N ALA A 167 -22.90 -16.82 -16.97
CA ALA A 167 -23.89 -16.18 -17.84
C ALA A 167 -23.81 -14.63 -17.80
N GLN A 168 -22.73 -14.06 -17.24
CA GLN A 168 -22.62 -12.63 -16.99
C GLN A 168 -21.41 -12.03 -17.71
N GLU A 169 -21.62 -10.89 -18.37
CA GLU A 169 -20.54 -10.10 -18.93
C GLU A 169 -19.87 -9.29 -17.82
N THR A 170 -18.53 -9.29 -17.81
CA THR A 170 -17.72 -8.52 -16.88
C THR A 170 -17.50 -7.10 -17.43
N LYS A 171 -17.55 -6.13 -16.53
CA LYS A 171 -17.27 -4.71 -16.80
C LYS A 171 -16.18 -4.19 -15.88
N ALA A 172 -15.65 -3.03 -16.19
CA ALA A 172 -14.72 -2.36 -15.28
C ALA A 172 -15.42 -1.97 -13.97
N GLY A 173 -14.75 -2.24 -12.85
CA GLY A 173 -15.17 -1.79 -11.55
C GLY A 173 -14.80 -0.33 -11.32
N VAL A 174 -15.69 0.45 -10.71
CA VAL A 174 -15.47 1.86 -10.35
C VAL A 174 -15.82 2.07 -8.89
N SER A 175 -14.96 2.81 -8.19
CA SER A 175 -15.24 3.22 -6.81
C SER A 175 -14.57 4.56 -6.48
N THR A 176 -14.90 5.11 -5.32
CA THR A 176 -14.27 6.29 -4.75
C THR A 176 -13.86 6.00 -3.32
N ALA A 177 -12.77 6.60 -2.88
CA ALA A 177 -12.28 6.48 -1.52
C ALA A 177 -11.79 7.81 -0.98
N PHE A 178 -11.80 7.96 0.34
CA PHE A 178 -11.20 9.11 1.02
C PHE A 178 -10.38 8.66 2.22
N ASP A 179 -9.43 9.51 2.60
CA ASP A 179 -8.53 9.30 3.73
C ASP A 179 -8.66 10.45 4.72
N ILE A 180 -8.46 10.15 6.01
CA ILE A 180 -8.33 11.14 7.09
C ILE A 180 -7.06 10.82 7.86
N ALA A 181 -6.23 11.85 8.08
CA ALA A 181 -4.92 11.67 8.64
C ALA A 181 -4.55 12.76 9.66
N ALA A 182 -3.65 12.40 10.57
CA ALA A 182 -3.03 13.30 11.51
C ALA A 182 -1.53 12.97 11.64
N LEU A 183 -0.70 13.99 11.82
CA LEU A 183 0.72 13.86 12.09
C LEU A 183 1.13 14.82 13.19
N TYR A 184 1.70 14.26 14.24
CA TYR A 184 2.32 15.02 15.32
C TYR A 184 3.84 14.98 15.19
N ARG A 185 4.51 16.12 15.36
CA ARG A 185 5.97 16.26 15.42
C ARG A 185 6.38 17.08 16.61
N THR A 186 7.38 16.63 17.35
CA THR A 186 8.01 17.45 18.37
C THR A 186 8.83 18.56 17.70
N ARG A 187 9.14 19.60 18.44
CA ARG A 187 10.31 20.44 18.09
C ARG A 187 11.57 19.61 18.30
N LYS A 188 12.63 19.94 17.55
CA LYS A 188 13.95 19.39 17.82
C LYS A 188 14.37 19.70 19.26
N PHE A 189 14.86 18.71 19.97
CA PHE A 189 15.35 18.81 21.35
C PHE A 189 16.79 18.30 21.44
N SER A 190 17.57 18.85 22.37
CA SER A 190 18.96 18.45 22.58
C SER A 190 19.04 17.07 23.25
N MET A 191 19.95 16.25 22.78
CA MET A 191 20.28 14.93 23.30
C MET A 191 21.77 14.88 23.69
N GLY A 192 22.21 15.76 24.57
CA GLY A 192 23.62 15.98 24.91
C GLY A 192 24.15 17.27 24.27
N GLU A 193 25.47 17.35 24.06
CA GLU A 193 26.12 18.58 23.60
C GLU A 193 25.91 18.87 22.11
N THR A 194 25.97 17.84 21.27
CA THR A 194 25.96 17.98 19.79
C THR A 194 24.71 17.38 19.13
N MET A 195 24.11 16.38 19.73
CA MET A 195 23.01 15.62 19.13
C MET A 195 21.67 16.33 19.30
N LYS A 196 20.81 16.21 18.27
CA LYS A 196 19.42 16.65 18.32
C LYS A 196 18.49 15.50 17.99
N GLY A 197 17.37 15.41 18.72
CA GLY A 197 16.31 14.44 18.50
C GLY A 197 15.03 15.11 18.00
N GLU A 198 14.26 14.40 17.19
CA GLU A 198 12.90 14.75 16.80
C GLU A 198 12.05 13.49 16.81
N PHE A 199 10.90 13.52 17.47
CA PHE A 199 9.93 12.42 17.48
C PHE A 199 8.72 12.79 16.66
N SER A 200 8.18 11.83 15.89
CA SER A 200 6.94 11.96 15.15
C SER A 200 6.03 10.79 15.42
N ALA A 201 4.71 11.04 15.43
CA ALA A 201 3.67 10.01 15.49
C ALA A 201 2.59 10.31 14.45
N GLY A 202 2.25 9.33 13.65
CA GLY A 202 1.32 9.44 12.53
C GLY A 202 0.13 8.51 12.67
N PHE A 203 -1.01 8.98 12.19
CA PHE A 203 -2.25 8.26 12.05
C PHE A 203 -2.80 8.48 10.63
N ASN A 204 -3.24 7.41 9.97
CA ASN A 204 -3.95 7.50 8.70
C ASN A 204 -5.05 6.43 8.65
N LEU A 205 -6.31 6.85 8.53
CA LEU A 205 -7.45 6.01 8.21
C LEU A 205 -7.70 6.17 6.71
N ALA A 206 -7.31 5.15 5.95
CA ALA A 206 -7.19 5.24 4.50
C ALA A 206 -8.20 4.34 3.76
N ASN A 207 -8.47 4.72 2.51
CA ASN A 207 -9.36 3.99 1.60
C ASN A 207 -10.77 3.77 2.14
N MET A 208 -11.33 4.73 2.86
CA MET A 208 -12.74 4.69 3.25
C MET A 208 -13.60 4.96 2.03
N GLY A 209 -14.36 3.96 1.56
CA GLY A 209 -15.12 4.15 0.34
C GLY A 209 -16.13 3.06 0.03
N ASN A 210 -16.82 3.24 -1.07
CA ASN A 210 -17.85 2.30 -1.51
C ASN A 210 -17.23 0.98 -1.98
N LYS A 211 -18.00 -0.09 -1.86
CA LYS A 211 -17.66 -1.38 -2.45
C LYS A 211 -17.56 -1.27 -3.97
N ILE A 212 -16.76 -2.14 -4.59
CA ILE A 212 -16.59 -2.21 -6.04
C ILE A 212 -17.26 -3.45 -6.61
N GLN A 213 -17.73 -3.39 -7.83
CA GLN A 213 -18.48 -4.45 -8.51
C GLN A 213 -18.05 -4.56 -9.96
N TYR A 214 -17.93 -5.79 -10.46
CA TYR A 214 -17.43 -6.08 -11.81
C TYR A 214 -18.49 -6.71 -12.74
N SER A 215 -19.70 -6.95 -12.27
CA SER A 215 -20.85 -7.37 -13.11
C SER A 215 -22.16 -6.94 -12.45
N ASP A 216 -23.25 -6.87 -13.21
CA ASP A 216 -24.52 -6.29 -12.72
C ASP A 216 -25.18 -7.13 -11.61
N ASN A 217 -24.94 -8.44 -11.60
CA ASN A 217 -25.52 -9.36 -10.62
C ASN A 217 -24.51 -9.91 -9.61
N ALA A 218 -23.23 -9.45 -9.65
CA ALA A 218 -22.22 -9.88 -8.69
C ALA A 218 -22.39 -9.16 -7.35
N GLN A 219 -22.03 -9.84 -6.30
CA GLN A 219 -21.84 -9.21 -5.00
C GLN A 219 -20.73 -8.16 -5.09
N ALA A 220 -20.97 -6.98 -4.53
CA ALA A 220 -19.96 -5.94 -4.46
C ALA A 220 -18.97 -6.23 -3.33
N ASP A 221 -17.67 -6.15 -3.63
CA ASP A 221 -16.57 -6.41 -2.70
C ASP A 221 -16.07 -5.13 -2.03
N PRO A 222 -15.65 -5.19 -0.76
CA PRO A 222 -15.10 -4.03 -0.09
C PRO A 222 -13.76 -3.62 -0.72
N ILE A 223 -13.48 -2.33 -0.76
CA ILE A 223 -12.15 -1.82 -1.04
C ILE A 223 -11.30 -1.89 0.25
N PRO A 224 -9.95 -1.86 0.17
CA PRO A 224 -9.08 -2.13 1.31
C PRO A 224 -9.01 -0.95 2.30
N THR A 225 -10.13 -0.65 2.97
CA THR A 225 -10.14 0.31 4.08
C THR A 225 -9.19 -0.17 5.16
N ASN A 226 -8.27 0.69 5.61
CA ASN A 226 -7.26 0.31 6.59
C ASN A 226 -6.90 1.47 7.52
N ILE A 227 -6.42 1.11 8.71
CA ILE A 227 -5.85 2.04 9.67
C ILE A 227 -4.35 1.82 9.75
N ARG A 228 -3.59 2.91 9.71
CA ARG A 228 -2.14 2.94 9.84
C ARG A 228 -1.75 3.82 11.00
N LEU A 229 -0.93 3.28 11.89
CA LEU A 229 -0.33 3.99 13.01
C LEU A 229 1.18 3.87 12.88
N GLY A 230 1.90 4.96 13.05
CA GLY A 230 3.35 4.92 12.94
C GLY A 230 4.03 5.87 13.92
N TYR A 231 5.29 5.57 14.22
CA TYR A 231 6.17 6.51 14.89
C TYR A 231 7.54 6.54 14.21
N ALA A 232 8.19 7.69 14.32
CA ALA A 232 9.54 7.88 13.83
C ALA A 232 10.37 8.65 14.85
N PHE A 233 11.63 8.29 14.95
CA PHE A 233 12.60 8.99 15.81
C PHE A 233 13.83 9.34 14.98
N LYS A 234 14.01 10.63 14.72
CA LYS A 234 15.17 11.17 14.00
C LYS A 234 16.20 11.66 14.99
N MET A 235 17.44 11.24 14.79
CA MET A 235 18.63 11.65 15.53
C MET A 235 19.59 12.36 14.56
N GLU A 236 19.95 13.58 14.84
CA GLU A 236 21.01 14.31 14.13
C GLU A 236 22.24 14.30 15.05
N PHE A 237 23.29 13.53 14.65
CA PHE A 237 24.51 13.37 15.45
C PHE A 237 25.42 14.60 15.35
N ASP A 238 25.49 15.15 14.15
CA ASP A 238 26.23 16.35 13.77
C ASP A 238 25.59 16.98 12.52
N GLU A 239 26.27 17.92 11.87
CA GLU A 239 25.79 18.61 10.67
C GLU A 239 25.72 17.71 9.42
N PHE A 240 26.47 16.59 9.41
CA PHE A 240 26.55 15.68 8.27
C PHE A 240 25.76 14.38 8.47
N ASN A 241 25.60 13.92 9.70
CA ASN A 241 25.15 12.59 10.02
C ASN A 241 23.81 12.58 10.73
N SER A 242 22.82 11.90 10.16
CA SER A 242 21.54 11.65 10.81
C SER A 242 21.03 10.24 10.62
N LEU A 243 20.32 9.71 11.62
CA LEU A 243 19.68 8.42 11.61
C LEU A 243 18.20 8.60 11.98
N THR A 244 17.33 8.01 11.21
CA THR A 244 15.89 7.93 11.52
C THR A 244 15.50 6.48 11.71
N LEU A 245 14.82 6.17 12.80
CA LEU A 245 14.17 4.88 13.06
C LEU A 245 12.68 5.05 12.83
N VAL A 246 12.04 4.11 12.15
CA VAL A 246 10.59 4.16 11.84
C VAL A 246 9.94 2.83 12.14
N THR A 247 8.69 2.87 12.58
CA THR A 247 7.84 1.67 12.70
C THR A 247 6.40 2.04 12.43
N ASP A 248 5.75 1.25 11.60
CA ASP A 248 4.34 1.37 11.24
C ASP A 248 3.58 0.08 11.58
N PHE A 249 2.38 0.24 12.08
CA PHE A 249 1.38 -0.80 12.29
C PHE A 249 0.22 -0.54 11.35
N ASN A 250 -0.20 -1.56 10.60
CA ASN A 250 -1.31 -1.44 9.68
C ASN A 250 -2.31 -2.57 9.90
N LYS A 251 -3.60 -2.25 9.88
CA LYS A 251 -4.69 -3.21 9.97
C LYS A 251 -5.75 -2.93 8.93
N ASP A 252 -6.14 -3.95 8.17
CA ASP A 252 -7.29 -3.89 7.30
C ASP A 252 -8.59 -3.88 8.15
N LEU A 253 -9.48 -2.96 7.82
CA LEU A 253 -10.77 -2.78 8.49
C LEU A 253 -11.87 -3.37 7.60
N ILE A 254 -11.84 -4.70 7.47
CA ILE A 254 -12.81 -5.48 6.70
C ILE A 254 -13.42 -6.50 7.64
N HIS A 255 -14.72 -6.66 7.55
CA HIS A 255 -15.47 -7.61 8.37
C HIS A 255 -16.59 -8.26 7.56
N TYR A 256 -16.66 -9.58 7.63
CA TYR A 256 -17.75 -10.39 7.10
C TYR A 256 -18.54 -10.94 8.28
N SER A 257 -19.84 -10.69 8.30
CA SER A 257 -20.71 -11.26 9.33
C SER A 257 -20.90 -12.77 9.11
N ASP A 258 -20.88 -13.57 10.17
CA ASP A 258 -21.09 -15.03 10.10
C ASP A 258 -22.42 -15.42 9.42
N SER A 259 -23.39 -14.52 9.42
CA SER A 259 -24.73 -14.70 8.83
C SER A 259 -24.85 -14.19 7.39
N SER A 260 -23.81 -13.57 6.84
CA SER A 260 -23.84 -12.93 5.53
C SER A 260 -22.57 -13.19 4.74
N SER A 261 -22.70 -13.57 3.47
CA SER A 261 -21.59 -13.65 2.53
C SER A 261 -21.07 -12.26 2.11
N ALA A 262 -21.79 -11.19 2.45
CA ALA A 262 -21.42 -9.82 2.12
C ALA A 262 -20.63 -9.15 3.24
N ALA A 263 -19.52 -8.51 2.89
CA ALA A 263 -18.75 -7.70 3.83
C ALA A 263 -19.58 -6.53 4.38
N ASP A 264 -19.27 -6.08 5.58
CA ASP A 264 -19.82 -4.83 6.12
C ASP A 264 -19.43 -3.63 5.24
N PRO A 265 -20.26 -2.58 5.12
CA PRO A 265 -19.82 -1.32 4.53
C PRO A 265 -18.72 -0.67 5.38
N PHE A 266 -17.85 0.15 4.78
CA PHE A 266 -16.66 0.69 5.44
C PHE A 266 -16.96 1.38 6.78
N TYR A 267 -18.04 2.17 6.87
CA TYR A 267 -18.40 2.90 8.08
C TYR A 267 -18.80 1.99 9.25
N LYS A 268 -19.25 0.76 8.97
CA LYS A 268 -19.51 -0.27 9.98
C LYS A 268 -18.25 -1.09 10.25
N ALA A 269 -17.50 -1.44 9.20
CA ALA A 269 -16.28 -2.24 9.26
C ALA A 269 -15.18 -1.58 10.11
N ILE A 270 -15.12 -0.24 10.14
CA ILE A 270 -14.21 0.52 11.03
C ILE A 270 -14.37 0.09 12.51
N PHE A 271 -15.57 -0.29 12.93
CA PHE A 271 -15.85 -0.74 14.30
C PHE A 271 -15.94 -2.25 14.41
N SER A 272 -16.57 -2.95 13.47
CA SER A 272 -16.83 -4.39 13.58
C SER A 272 -15.60 -5.25 13.28
N SER A 273 -14.57 -4.73 12.62
CA SER A 273 -13.34 -5.47 12.28
C SER A 273 -12.38 -5.71 13.46
N TRP A 274 -12.69 -5.20 14.66
CA TRP A 274 -11.85 -5.37 15.86
C TRP A 274 -12.24 -6.64 16.65
N THR A 275 -12.53 -7.71 15.95
CA THR A 275 -12.85 -9.01 16.51
C THR A 275 -11.88 -10.07 16.01
N PRO A 276 -11.60 -11.14 16.80
CA PRO A 276 -10.89 -12.29 16.27
C PRO A 276 -11.63 -12.89 15.08
N ILE A 277 -10.88 -13.36 14.09
CA ILE A 277 -11.42 -14.05 12.91
C ILE A 277 -10.98 -15.50 12.89
N LYS A 278 -11.78 -16.37 12.28
CA LYS A 278 -11.41 -17.77 12.04
C LYS A 278 -10.74 -17.88 10.70
N VAL A 279 -9.53 -18.38 10.66
CA VAL A 279 -8.76 -18.63 9.43
C VAL A 279 -8.58 -20.14 9.24
N ARG A 280 -8.70 -20.60 8.02
CA ARG A 280 -8.42 -21.99 7.68
C ARG A 280 -6.91 -22.20 7.61
N THR A 281 -6.36 -23.09 8.44
CA THR A 281 -4.92 -23.31 8.51
C THR A 281 -4.44 -24.47 7.65
N ASN A 282 -5.19 -25.61 7.63
CA ASN A 282 -4.86 -26.77 6.81
C ASN A 282 -6.13 -27.51 6.39
N ALA A 283 -6.06 -28.25 5.27
CA ALA A 283 -6.99 -29.33 4.99
C ALA A 283 -6.40 -30.61 5.62
N LEU A 284 -7.13 -31.24 6.52
CA LEU A 284 -6.77 -32.57 7.01
C LEU A 284 -6.81 -33.59 5.87
N ALA A 285 -6.07 -34.69 6.02
CA ALA A 285 -6.01 -35.76 5.03
C ALA A 285 -7.38 -36.42 4.75
N ASP A 286 -8.34 -36.29 5.67
CA ASP A 286 -9.73 -36.72 5.57
C ASP A 286 -10.67 -35.69 4.93
N GLY A 287 -10.16 -34.50 4.56
CA GLY A 287 -10.91 -33.41 3.93
C GLY A 287 -11.56 -32.43 4.91
N GLU A 288 -11.45 -32.63 6.23
CA GLU A 288 -11.94 -31.68 7.21
C GLU A 288 -11.04 -30.43 7.25
N ALA A 289 -11.67 -29.26 7.37
CA ALA A 289 -10.96 -27.97 7.47
C ALA A 289 -10.62 -27.67 8.92
N GLN A 290 -9.34 -27.48 9.23
CA GLN A 290 -8.91 -26.93 10.50
C GLN A 290 -9.02 -25.42 10.49
N TYR A 291 -9.57 -24.85 11.57
CA TYR A 291 -9.70 -23.40 11.75
C TYR A 291 -8.95 -22.98 13.02
N GLU A 292 -8.20 -21.90 12.89
CA GLU A 292 -7.55 -21.24 14.02
C GLU A 292 -8.16 -19.85 14.22
N SER A 293 -8.26 -19.43 15.48
CA SER A 293 -8.72 -18.08 15.83
C SER A 293 -7.56 -17.11 15.78
N LEU A 294 -7.57 -16.20 14.83
CA LEU A 294 -6.57 -15.14 14.67
C LEU A 294 -6.98 -13.93 15.51
N SER A 295 -6.18 -13.60 16.51
CA SER A 295 -6.40 -12.44 17.38
C SER A 295 -6.32 -11.12 16.56
N VAL A 296 -6.90 -10.05 17.10
CA VAL A 296 -6.85 -8.70 16.47
C VAL A 296 -5.40 -8.24 16.22
N LEU A 297 -4.50 -8.48 17.17
CA LEU A 297 -3.09 -8.12 17.00
C LEU A 297 -2.41 -8.94 15.89
N SER A 298 -2.76 -10.21 15.77
CA SER A 298 -2.22 -11.08 14.71
C SER A 298 -2.75 -10.72 13.32
N GLN A 299 -3.81 -9.92 13.21
CA GLN A 299 -4.31 -9.36 11.95
C GLN A 299 -3.53 -8.10 11.50
N MET A 300 -2.64 -7.57 12.34
CA MET A 300 -1.82 -6.41 12.01
C MET A 300 -0.57 -6.80 11.26
N THR A 301 -0.17 -5.96 10.31
CA THR A 301 1.16 -6.00 9.71
C THR A 301 2.05 -4.97 10.39
N ILE A 302 3.35 -5.26 10.45
CA ILE A 302 4.35 -4.40 11.06
C ILE A 302 5.46 -4.15 10.05
N GLY A 303 5.73 -2.88 9.77
CA GLY A 303 6.91 -2.45 9.03
C GLY A 303 7.84 -1.70 9.97
N THR A 304 9.12 -2.04 9.96
CA THR A 304 10.13 -1.32 10.76
C THR A 304 11.41 -1.17 9.99
N GLY A 305 12.10 -0.07 10.21
CA GLY A 305 13.35 0.17 9.49
C GLY A 305 14.10 1.40 9.97
N PHE A 306 15.19 1.65 9.27
CA PHE A 306 16.03 2.82 9.51
C PHE A 306 16.43 3.49 8.20
N GLU A 307 16.73 4.78 8.30
CA GLU A 307 17.32 5.61 7.24
C GLU A 307 18.50 6.39 7.83
N TYR A 308 19.69 6.15 7.28
CA TYR A 308 20.88 6.92 7.61
C TYR A 308 21.19 7.87 6.46
N TRP A 309 21.39 9.15 6.75
CA TRP A 309 21.84 10.16 5.80
C TRP A 309 23.23 10.67 6.11
N TYR A 310 24.04 10.74 5.05
CA TYR A 310 25.31 11.44 5.06
C TYR A 310 25.21 12.73 4.25
N ASN A 311 25.46 13.86 4.91
CA ASN A 311 25.46 15.22 4.33
C ASN A 311 24.15 15.57 3.56
N ASN A 312 23.03 14.98 3.90
CA ASN A 312 21.78 15.05 3.11
C ASN A 312 21.95 14.73 1.62
N LEU A 313 23.07 14.09 1.25
CA LEU A 313 23.44 13.74 -0.11
C LEU A 313 23.22 12.26 -0.40
N PHE A 314 23.68 11.38 0.50
CA PHE A 314 23.55 9.93 0.38
C PHE A 314 22.73 9.36 1.51
N ALA A 315 21.80 8.45 1.17
CA ALA A 315 21.02 7.68 2.14
C ALA A 315 21.27 6.19 2.00
N LEU A 316 21.34 5.50 3.14
CA LEU A 316 21.26 4.05 3.23
C LEU A 316 20.04 3.67 4.07
N ARG A 317 19.35 2.63 3.68
CA ARG A 317 18.10 2.17 4.32
C ARG A 317 18.11 0.66 4.49
N GLY A 318 17.52 0.22 5.57
CA GLY A 318 17.23 -1.18 5.81
C GLY A 318 15.96 -1.32 6.62
N GLY A 319 15.26 -2.42 6.45
CA GLY A 319 14.02 -2.65 7.15
C GLY A 319 13.55 -4.09 7.11
N TYR A 320 12.50 -4.34 7.85
CA TYR A 320 11.82 -5.62 7.93
C TYR A 320 10.30 -5.42 7.91
N PHE A 321 9.64 -6.23 7.11
CA PHE A 321 8.18 -6.31 7.07
C PHE A 321 7.73 -7.65 7.62
N TYR A 322 6.75 -7.60 8.51
CA TYR A 322 6.17 -8.77 9.15
C TYR A 322 4.66 -8.81 8.98
N GLU A 323 4.16 -9.94 8.53
CA GLU A 323 2.76 -10.33 8.56
C GLU A 323 2.63 -11.74 9.12
N ASN A 324 1.61 -11.94 9.97
CA ASN A 324 1.39 -13.23 10.62
C ASN A 324 1.24 -14.35 9.59
N PRO A 325 1.87 -15.55 9.78
CA PRO A 325 1.75 -16.68 8.86
C PRO A 325 0.31 -17.06 8.47
N ASN A 326 -0.61 -16.91 9.41
CA ASN A 326 -2.03 -17.21 9.18
C ASN A 326 -2.84 -16.00 8.64
N ASN A 327 -2.18 -14.85 8.40
CA ASN A 327 -2.81 -13.63 7.85
C ASN A 327 -2.29 -13.22 6.47
N GLY A 328 -1.48 -14.03 5.81
CA GLY A 328 -0.88 -13.71 4.52
C GLY A 328 0.58 -14.10 4.40
N ASN A 329 1.27 -14.30 5.54
CA ASN A 329 2.63 -14.84 5.63
C ASN A 329 3.70 -14.04 4.86
N ARG A 330 3.53 -12.73 4.73
CA ARG A 330 4.55 -11.89 4.08
C ARG A 330 5.59 -11.46 5.10
N GLN A 331 6.78 -12.02 4.99
CA GLN A 331 7.92 -11.71 5.83
C GLN A 331 9.13 -11.51 4.93
N TYR A 332 9.75 -10.33 5.00
CA TYR A 332 10.91 -10.02 4.16
C TYR A 332 11.76 -8.88 4.73
N MET A 333 13.02 -8.90 4.36
CA MET A 333 13.93 -7.79 4.56
C MET A 333 13.88 -6.83 3.38
N THR A 334 14.17 -5.56 3.64
CA THR A 334 14.29 -4.54 2.61
C THR A 334 15.61 -3.82 2.71
N LEU A 335 16.15 -3.44 1.57
CA LEU A 335 17.33 -2.60 1.46
C LEU A 335 16.99 -1.40 0.58
N GLY A 336 17.62 -0.27 0.82
CA GLY A 336 17.44 0.92 0.01
C GLY A 336 18.65 1.83 0.00
N ALA A 337 18.74 2.61 -1.06
CA ALA A 337 19.74 3.67 -1.18
C ALA A 337 19.09 4.92 -1.77
N GLY A 338 19.65 6.08 -1.50
CA GLY A 338 19.17 7.34 -2.04
C GLY A 338 20.29 8.33 -2.31
N VAL A 339 20.10 9.16 -3.34
CA VAL A 339 21.01 10.25 -3.67
C VAL A 339 20.23 11.52 -3.91
N ARG A 340 20.73 12.65 -3.43
CA ARG A 340 20.13 13.97 -3.63
C ARG A 340 21.19 14.93 -4.16
N VAL A 341 20.99 15.42 -5.39
CA VAL A 341 21.90 16.38 -6.02
C VAL A 341 21.08 17.56 -6.52
N ASN A 342 21.33 18.73 -5.97
CA ASN A 342 20.57 19.94 -6.28
C ASN A 342 19.06 19.69 -6.13
N VAL A 343 18.30 19.84 -7.22
CA VAL A 343 16.84 19.66 -7.26
C VAL A 343 16.40 18.22 -7.48
N ILE A 344 17.33 17.33 -7.86
CA ILE A 344 17.02 15.94 -8.25
C ILE A 344 17.33 14.98 -7.10
N GLY A 345 16.43 14.04 -6.87
CA GLY A 345 16.64 12.90 -6.00
C GLY A 345 16.37 11.59 -6.74
N ILE A 346 17.14 10.57 -6.43
CA ILE A 346 16.95 9.22 -6.91
C ILE A 346 16.95 8.29 -5.69
N ASP A 347 15.96 7.43 -5.61
CA ASP A 347 15.89 6.38 -4.59
C ASP A 347 15.72 5.02 -5.26
N PHE A 348 16.34 4.03 -4.66
CA PHE A 348 16.24 2.63 -5.02
C PHE A 348 15.84 1.81 -3.80
N SER A 349 15.04 0.76 -4.01
CA SER A 349 14.79 -0.26 -2.99
C SER A 349 14.70 -1.65 -3.59
N TYR A 350 15.00 -2.64 -2.74
CA TYR A 350 15.00 -4.04 -3.07
C TYR A 350 14.36 -4.86 -1.94
N ILE A 351 13.47 -5.79 -2.31
CA ILE A 351 12.85 -6.73 -1.38
C ILE A 351 13.61 -8.05 -1.44
N TYR A 352 14.16 -8.46 -0.29
CA TYR A 352 14.74 -9.78 -0.08
C TYR A 352 13.76 -10.65 0.71
N ALA A 353 13.03 -11.48 0.00
CA ALA A 353 12.06 -12.43 0.56
C ALA A 353 12.50 -13.87 0.30
N GLU A 354 11.81 -14.83 0.91
CA GLU A 354 12.02 -16.25 0.65
C GLU A 354 11.81 -16.56 -0.84
N GLN A 355 12.60 -17.51 -1.39
CA GLN A 355 12.65 -17.80 -2.85
C GLN A 355 11.30 -18.12 -3.51
N ASN A 356 10.33 -18.60 -2.74
CA ASN A 356 8.99 -18.92 -3.24
C ASN A 356 7.99 -17.78 -3.08
N SER A 357 8.40 -16.66 -2.50
CA SER A 357 7.55 -15.48 -2.36
C SER A 357 7.41 -14.76 -3.70
N PRO A 358 6.19 -14.47 -4.17
CA PRO A 358 6.00 -13.66 -5.38
C PRO A 358 6.63 -12.26 -5.32
N LEU A 359 6.84 -11.74 -4.10
CA LEU A 359 7.48 -10.43 -3.85
C LEU A 359 9.01 -10.48 -3.87
N ALA A 360 9.62 -11.70 -3.87
CA ALA A 360 11.08 -11.81 -3.92
C ALA A 360 11.63 -11.06 -5.15
N ASN A 361 12.80 -10.46 -4.99
CA ASN A 361 13.50 -9.73 -6.06
C ASN A 361 12.75 -8.50 -6.62
N THR A 362 11.71 -8.02 -5.95
CA THR A 362 11.03 -6.78 -6.35
C THR A 362 11.97 -5.59 -6.18
N MET A 363 12.17 -4.85 -7.27
CA MET A 363 12.95 -3.61 -7.31
C MET A 363 12.05 -2.43 -7.57
N ARG A 364 12.33 -1.30 -6.90
CA ARG A 364 11.67 -0.02 -7.14
C ARG A 364 12.70 1.06 -7.40
N PHE A 365 12.39 1.92 -8.34
CA PHE A 365 13.17 3.11 -8.68
C PHE A 365 12.26 4.33 -8.59
N SER A 366 12.66 5.29 -7.77
CA SER A 366 11.95 6.56 -7.66
C SER A 366 12.86 7.69 -8.07
N MET A 367 12.33 8.59 -8.90
CA MET A 367 12.96 9.87 -9.22
C MET A 367 12.08 10.99 -8.70
N LEU A 368 12.68 11.94 -8.02
CA LEU A 368 11.98 13.12 -7.50
C LEU A 368 12.69 14.40 -7.92
N VAL A 369 11.90 15.44 -8.13
CA VAL A 369 12.36 16.79 -8.46
C VAL A 369 11.72 17.78 -7.48
N ASN A 370 12.57 18.52 -6.77
CA ASN A 370 12.14 19.58 -5.86
C ASN A 370 12.48 20.95 -6.48
N PHE A 371 11.44 21.68 -6.90
CA PHE A 371 11.59 22.91 -7.67
C PHE A 371 11.98 24.14 -6.85
N ASN A 372 12.11 24.01 -5.53
CA ASN A 372 12.38 25.15 -4.62
C ASN A 372 13.69 24.99 -3.84
N LYS A 373 14.62 24.23 -4.36
CA LYS A 373 15.97 24.12 -3.82
C LYS A 373 16.95 24.98 -4.60
#